data_d4dcac577cf9d7d34cd59b0395b3f93a
#
_entry.id   d4dcac577cf9d7d34cd59b0395b3f93a
#
_cell.length_a   1.000
_cell.length_b   1.000
_cell.length_c   1.000
_cell.angle_alpha   90.00
_cell.angle_beta   90.00
_cell.angle_gamma   90.00
#
_symmetry.space_group_name_H-M   'P 1'
#
loop_
_entity.id
_entity.type
_entity.pdbx_description
1 polymer ?
#
loop_
_entity_poly.entity_id
_entity_poly.type
_entity_poly.pdbx_seq_one_letter_code
_entity_poly.pdbx_strand_id
1 'polypeptide(L)'
;MAFEPQRLSSVARTALQDGDNPIVVSVVTAWELGTAIGRQRLELEGPLEEFVHGHCEQMDAAILGITLEHAHAAARLPWVHRDPFDRMLAAQALTEGLPLVTGDRKIPL
;
A
#
# COMPACT_ATOMS: atom_id res chain seq x y z
N MET A 1 -1.66 -4.88 8.76
CA MET A 1 -1.41 -3.44 9.03
C MET A 1 -2.70 -2.67 8.86
N ALA A 2 -3.06 -1.88 9.84
CA ALA A 2 -4.23 -1.02 9.72
C ALA A 2 -3.83 0.27 9.02
N PHE A 3 -4.69 0.75 8.12
CA PHE A 3 -4.46 2.02 7.46
C PHE A 3 -4.86 3.15 8.42
N GLU A 4 -3.90 3.98 8.79
CA GLU A 4 -4.13 5.17 9.59
C GLU A 4 -3.42 6.35 8.94
N PRO A 5 -4.16 7.36 8.45
CA PRO A 5 -3.54 8.50 7.78
C PRO A 5 -2.50 9.22 8.63
N GLN A 6 -2.72 9.30 9.94
CA GLN A 6 -1.77 9.96 10.83
C GLN A 6 -0.48 9.15 11.04
N ARG A 7 -0.43 7.89 10.62
CA ARG A 7 0.79 7.08 10.68
C ARG A 7 1.68 7.23 9.47
N LEU A 8 1.28 7.98 8.48
CA LEU A 8 2.19 8.32 7.40
C LEU A 8 3.39 9.02 8.01
N SER A 9 4.57 8.46 7.79
CA SER A 9 5.80 9.06 8.29
C SER A 9 6.02 10.42 7.66
N SER A 10 6.86 11.25 8.30
CA SER A 10 7.21 12.55 7.71
C SER A 10 7.84 12.39 6.33
N VAL A 11 8.58 11.31 6.10
CA VAL A 11 9.15 11.01 4.78
C VAL A 11 8.05 10.73 3.77
N ALA A 12 7.05 9.94 4.15
CA ALA A 12 5.92 9.64 3.27
C ALA A 12 5.14 10.92 2.94
N ARG A 13 4.91 11.78 3.93
CA ARG A 13 4.23 13.06 3.70
C ARG A 13 5.01 13.95 2.75
N THR A 14 6.32 14.03 2.91
CA THR A 14 7.17 14.82 2.02
C THR A 14 7.10 14.29 0.60
N ALA A 15 7.18 12.97 0.41
CA ALA A 15 7.06 12.36 -0.91
C ALA A 15 5.69 12.64 -1.53
N LEU A 16 4.60 12.57 -0.73
CA LEU A 16 3.25 12.83 -1.22
C LEU A 16 3.02 14.29 -1.56
N GLN A 17 3.72 15.21 -0.91
CA GLN A 17 3.61 16.65 -1.15
C GLN A 17 4.45 17.10 -2.34
N ASP A 18 5.40 16.29 -2.77
CA ASP A 18 6.22 16.61 -3.92
C ASP A 18 5.43 16.30 -5.20
N GLY A 19 4.92 17.33 -5.84
CA GLY A 19 4.09 17.21 -7.03
C GLY A 19 4.78 16.60 -8.25
N ASP A 20 6.11 16.50 -8.22
CA ASP A 20 6.88 15.90 -9.31
C ASP A 20 7.04 14.40 -9.17
N ASN A 21 6.70 13.84 -8.00
CA ASN A 21 6.77 12.39 -7.78
C ASN A 21 5.46 11.72 -8.16
N PRO A 22 5.48 10.79 -9.12
CA PRO A 22 4.29 10.00 -9.39
C PRO A 22 3.96 9.12 -8.19
N ILE A 23 2.68 9.09 -7.81
CA ILE A 23 2.19 8.30 -6.70
C ILE A 23 1.44 7.11 -7.26
N VAL A 24 1.74 5.93 -6.72
CA VAL A 24 1.11 4.69 -7.11
C VAL A 24 0.52 4.04 -5.86
N VAL A 25 -0.75 3.68 -5.93
CA VAL A 25 -1.45 2.98 -4.85
C VAL A 25 -1.73 1.55 -5.31
N SER A 26 -1.27 0.59 -4.52
CA SER A 26 -1.47 -0.82 -4.85
C SER A 26 -2.90 -1.28 -4.51
N VAL A 27 -3.46 -2.16 -5.33
CA VAL A 27 -4.70 -2.85 -4.99
C VAL A 27 -4.57 -3.68 -3.71
N VAL A 28 -3.35 -4.04 -3.33
CA VAL A 28 -3.07 -4.73 -2.06
C VAL A 28 -3.51 -3.87 -0.88
N THR A 29 -3.30 -2.56 -0.95
CA THR A 29 -3.75 -1.64 0.09
C THR A 29 -5.26 -1.66 0.24
N ALA A 30 -6.00 -1.64 -0.87
CA ALA A 30 -7.47 -1.75 -0.83
C ALA A 30 -7.91 -3.08 -0.23
N TRP A 31 -7.23 -4.17 -0.58
CA TRP A 31 -7.51 -5.49 -0.04
C TRP A 31 -7.26 -5.54 1.47
N GLU A 32 -6.14 -4.99 1.92
CA GLU A 32 -5.82 -4.92 3.35
C GLU A 32 -6.87 -4.11 4.11
N LEU A 33 -7.27 -2.95 3.57
CA LEU A 33 -8.32 -2.13 4.16
C LEU A 33 -9.64 -2.90 4.25
N GLY A 34 -10.04 -3.58 3.18
CA GLY A 34 -11.24 -4.38 3.16
C GLY A 34 -11.21 -5.52 4.18
N THR A 35 -10.05 -6.14 4.34
CA THR A 35 -9.85 -7.19 5.34
C THR A 35 -9.99 -6.63 6.75
N ALA A 36 -9.41 -5.46 7.01
CA ALA A 36 -9.52 -4.82 8.33
C ALA A 36 -10.97 -4.45 8.65
N ILE A 37 -11.72 -3.97 7.67
CA ILE A 37 -13.14 -3.67 7.82
C ILE A 37 -13.92 -4.96 8.13
N GLY A 38 -13.68 -6.02 7.39
CA GLY A 38 -14.33 -7.30 7.60
C GLY A 38 -14.04 -7.92 8.97
N ARG A 39 -12.87 -7.63 9.53
CA ARG A 39 -12.48 -8.07 10.87
C ARG A 39 -12.86 -7.08 11.98
N GLN A 40 -13.61 -6.06 11.64
CA GLN A 40 -14.06 -5.03 12.58
C GLN A 40 -12.90 -4.27 13.26
N ARG A 41 -11.77 -4.16 12.58
CA ARG A 41 -10.61 -3.40 13.05
C ARG A 41 -10.58 -1.98 12.50
N LEU A 42 -11.42 -1.69 11.53
CA LEU A 42 -11.51 -0.40 10.88
C LEU A 42 -12.94 -0.13 10.51
N GLU A 43 -13.41 1.09 10.78
CA GLU A 43 -14.73 1.55 10.36
C GLU A 43 -14.55 2.73 9.41
N LEU A 44 -15.31 2.72 8.32
CA LEU A 44 -15.36 3.83 7.38
C LEU A 44 -16.78 4.36 7.31
N GLU A 45 -16.89 5.67 7.09
CA GLU A 45 -18.16 6.29 6.74
C GLU A 45 -18.37 6.11 5.24
N GLY A 46 -19.14 5.10 4.87
CA GLY A 46 -19.46 4.83 3.49
C GLY A 46 -18.66 3.68 2.89
N PRO A 47 -18.87 3.42 1.60
CA PRO A 47 -18.23 2.28 0.92
C PRO A 47 -16.72 2.42 0.78
N LEU A 48 -16.02 1.30 0.88
CA LEU A 48 -14.57 1.25 0.68
C LEU A 48 -14.18 1.77 -0.71
N GLU A 49 -14.95 1.44 -1.73
CA GLU A 49 -14.67 1.86 -3.10
C GLU A 49 -14.59 3.38 -3.24
N GLU A 50 -15.52 4.08 -2.62
CA GLU A 50 -15.53 5.55 -2.64
C GLU A 50 -14.33 6.12 -1.89
N PHE A 51 -13.97 5.50 -0.76
CA PHE A 51 -12.83 5.92 0.02
C PHE A 51 -11.54 5.80 -0.80
N VAL A 52 -11.32 4.66 -1.43
CA VAL A 52 -10.11 4.40 -2.22
C VAL A 52 -10.04 5.33 -3.43
N HIS A 53 -11.13 5.44 -4.19
CA HIS A 53 -11.17 6.30 -5.37
C HIS A 53 -10.98 7.77 -5.00
N GLY A 54 -11.63 8.23 -3.93
CA GLY A 54 -11.51 9.61 -3.49
C GLY A 54 -10.08 9.98 -3.12
N HIS A 55 -9.38 9.11 -2.40
CA HIS A 55 -8.01 9.36 -2.03
C HIS A 55 -7.06 9.31 -3.23
N CYS A 56 -7.27 8.38 -4.15
CA CYS A 56 -6.47 8.30 -5.36
C CYS A 56 -6.65 9.55 -6.23
N GLU A 57 -7.87 10.08 -6.34
CA GLU A 57 -8.11 11.31 -7.08
C GLU A 57 -7.41 12.51 -6.42
N GLN A 58 -7.51 12.62 -5.10
CA GLN A 58 -6.88 13.71 -4.37
C GLN A 58 -5.37 13.73 -4.52
N MET A 59 -4.75 12.55 -4.59
CA MET A 59 -3.31 12.42 -4.72
C MET A 59 -2.85 12.36 -6.17
N ASP A 60 -3.76 12.34 -7.12
CA ASP A 60 -3.46 12.08 -8.52
C ASP A 60 -2.66 10.78 -8.66
N ALA A 61 -3.09 9.75 -7.96
CA ALA A 61 -2.38 8.47 -7.89
C ALA A 61 -2.87 7.51 -8.96
N ALA A 62 -1.94 6.75 -9.53
CA ALA A 62 -2.27 5.60 -10.36
C ALA A 62 -2.50 4.37 -9.48
N ILE A 63 -3.28 3.42 -9.97
CA ILE A 63 -3.55 2.18 -9.25
C ILE A 63 -2.72 1.06 -9.87
N LEU A 64 -1.98 0.36 -9.03
CA LEU A 64 -1.14 -0.76 -9.45
C LEU A 64 -1.82 -2.08 -9.11
N GLY A 65 -2.12 -2.87 -10.13
CA GLY A 65 -2.66 -4.21 -9.95
C GLY A 65 -1.58 -5.23 -9.62
N ILE A 66 -2.00 -6.40 -9.16
CA ILE A 66 -1.11 -7.53 -8.87
C ILE A 66 -0.92 -8.33 -10.15
N THR A 67 0.34 -8.60 -10.50
CA THR A 67 0.69 -9.42 -11.65
C THR A 67 1.26 -10.76 -11.21
N LEU A 68 1.42 -11.68 -12.15
CA LEU A 68 2.07 -12.95 -11.89
C LEU A 68 3.53 -12.75 -11.46
N GLU A 69 4.21 -11.78 -12.07
CA GLU A 69 5.58 -11.44 -11.69
C GLU A 69 5.66 -10.99 -10.23
N HIS A 70 4.70 -10.19 -9.78
CA HIS A 70 4.61 -9.80 -8.38
C HIS A 70 4.44 -11.01 -7.46
N ALA A 71 3.59 -11.95 -7.84
CA ALA A 71 3.35 -13.15 -7.04
C ALA A 71 4.63 -14.00 -6.91
N HIS A 72 5.36 -14.17 -8.01
CA HIS A 72 6.63 -14.89 -7.99
C HIS A 72 7.67 -14.20 -7.13
N ALA A 73 7.77 -12.88 -7.23
CA ALA A 73 8.70 -12.10 -6.41
C ALA A 73 8.35 -12.21 -4.94
N ALA A 74 7.07 -12.13 -4.59
CA ALA A 74 6.63 -12.25 -3.19
C ALA A 74 7.00 -13.61 -2.61
N ALA A 75 6.87 -14.68 -3.41
CA ALA A 75 7.22 -16.03 -2.97
C ALA A 75 8.71 -16.19 -2.69
N ARG A 76 9.56 -15.42 -3.37
CA ARG A 76 11.02 -15.49 -3.22
C ARG A 76 11.56 -14.65 -2.09
N LEU A 77 10.76 -13.75 -1.50
CA LEU A 77 11.24 -12.92 -0.41
C LEU A 77 11.58 -13.75 0.82
N PRO A 78 12.57 -13.34 1.62
CA PRO A 78 12.88 -14.02 2.87
C PRO A 78 11.66 -14.11 3.78
N TRP A 79 11.54 -15.24 4.50
CA TRP A 79 10.39 -15.51 5.34
C TRP A 79 10.47 -14.85 6.73
N VAL A 80 11.35 -13.85 6.90
CA VAL A 80 11.34 -12.98 8.09
C VAL A 80 10.10 -12.09 8.12
N HIS A 81 9.56 -11.74 6.96
CA HIS A 81 8.31 -10.99 6.85
C HIS A 81 7.21 -11.96 6.47
N ARG A 82 6.29 -12.23 7.41
CA ARG A 82 5.24 -13.23 7.23
C ARG A 82 3.89 -12.66 6.86
N ASP A 83 3.70 -11.35 7.02
CA ASP A 83 2.45 -10.71 6.64
C ASP A 83 2.32 -10.73 5.12
N PRO A 84 1.29 -11.42 4.57
CA PRO A 84 1.16 -11.55 3.12
C PRO A 84 0.95 -10.23 2.40
N PHE A 85 0.29 -9.27 3.02
CA PHE A 85 0.09 -7.95 2.40
C PHE A 85 1.43 -7.23 2.29
N ASP A 86 2.21 -7.22 3.36
CA ASP A 86 3.53 -6.57 3.38
C ASP A 86 4.47 -7.22 2.37
N ARG A 87 4.45 -8.55 2.28
CA ARG A 87 5.25 -9.28 1.30
C ARG A 87 4.89 -8.89 -0.12
N MET A 88 3.61 -8.80 -0.42
CA MET A 88 3.17 -8.43 -1.76
C MET A 88 3.52 -6.98 -2.10
N LEU A 89 3.35 -6.05 -1.16
CA LEU A 89 3.75 -4.67 -1.36
C LEU A 89 5.24 -4.53 -1.62
N ALA A 90 6.07 -5.24 -0.85
CA ALA A 90 7.52 -5.25 -1.06
C ALA A 90 7.88 -5.84 -2.43
N ALA A 91 7.23 -6.92 -2.82
CA ALA A 91 7.46 -7.55 -4.12
C ALA A 91 7.11 -6.61 -5.27
N GLN A 92 5.99 -5.89 -5.16
CA GLN A 92 5.59 -4.92 -6.17
C GLN A 92 6.61 -3.78 -6.26
N ALA A 93 7.05 -3.25 -5.12
CA ALA A 93 8.04 -2.18 -5.09
C ALA A 93 9.34 -2.60 -5.76
N LEU A 94 9.83 -3.80 -5.47
CA LEU A 94 11.06 -4.33 -6.07
C LEU A 94 10.89 -4.57 -7.57
N THR A 95 9.78 -5.17 -7.97
CA THR A 95 9.54 -5.51 -9.38
C THR A 95 9.37 -4.27 -10.25
N GLU A 96 8.66 -3.27 -9.73
CA GLU A 96 8.37 -2.05 -10.48
C GLU A 96 9.45 -0.98 -10.31
N GLY A 97 10.44 -1.22 -9.45
CA GLY A 97 11.50 -0.24 -9.18
C GLY A 97 11.00 1.01 -8.48
N LEU A 98 9.99 0.86 -7.62
CA LEU A 98 9.36 1.96 -6.91
C LEU A 98 9.76 1.94 -5.44
N PRO A 99 9.93 3.12 -4.81
CA PRO A 99 10.09 3.16 -3.36
C PRO A 99 8.78 2.78 -2.69
N LEU A 100 8.89 2.01 -1.60
CA LEU A 100 7.74 1.61 -0.82
C LEU A 100 7.51 2.65 0.28
N VAL A 101 6.34 3.28 0.24
CA VAL A 101 5.91 4.23 1.28
C VAL A 101 4.94 3.49 2.19
N THR A 102 5.30 3.35 3.45
CA THR A 102 4.49 2.64 4.44
C THR A 102 4.57 3.33 5.78
N GLY A 103 3.54 3.18 6.60
CA GLY A 103 3.57 3.59 7.99
C GLY A 103 4.38 2.65 8.87
N ASP A 104 4.71 1.46 8.38
CA ASP A 104 5.53 0.48 9.07
C ASP A 104 6.94 0.48 8.47
N ARG A 105 7.91 0.95 9.25
CA ARG A 105 9.30 1.07 8.81
C ARG A 105 10.07 -0.24 8.83
N LYS A 106 9.42 -1.35 9.16
CA LYS A 106 10.09 -2.63 9.34
C LYS A 106 10.32 -3.40 8.05
N ILE A 107 9.83 -2.91 6.92
CA ILE A 107 9.97 -3.60 5.65
C ILE A 107 11.23 -3.13 4.95
N PRO A 108 12.31 -3.92 4.93
CA PRO A 108 13.49 -3.58 4.15
C PRO A 108 13.23 -3.85 2.67
N LEU A 109 13.72 -3.00 1.84
CA LEU A 109 13.68 -3.19 0.40
C LEU A 109 15.07 -3.54 -0.13
#